data_b334b4d40a9aba21d13f816019b30162
#
_entry.id   b334b4d40a9aba21d13f816019b30162
#
_cell.length_a   1.000
_cell.length_b   1.000
_cell.length_c   1.000
_cell.angle_alpha   90.00
_cell.angle_beta   90.00
_cell.angle_gamma   90.00
#
_symmetry.space_group_name_H-M   'P 1'
#
loop_
_entity.id
_entity.type
_entity.pdbx_description
1 polymer ?
#
loop_
_entity_poly.entity_id
_entity_poly.type
_entity_poly.pdbx_seq_one_letter_code
_entity_poly.pdbx_strand_id
1 'polypeptide(L)'
;MNSRQLQLQSFERLLNIMDDLREKCPWDKKQTLESLRHLTIEETYELGDAILNNDLNEVKKELGDLLLHIVFYAKIGSESNTFDIADVCNEICEKLIHRHPHIYGDVEVKDEEEVKQNWEKLKLKEGKKSVLEGVPAGLPALVKASRIQDKV
;
A
#
# COMPACT_ATOMS: atom_id res chain seq x y z
N MET A 1 -4.70 -23.28 -5.65
CA MET A 1 -4.01 -22.09 -5.09
C MET A 1 -2.57 -22.46 -4.79
N ASN A 2 -1.66 -21.49 -4.93
CA ASN A 2 -0.24 -21.70 -4.64
C ASN A 2 0.02 -21.84 -3.13
N SER A 3 1.04 -22.63 -2.75
CA SER A 3 1.48 -22.75 -1.36
C SER A 3 2.06 -21.41 -0.83
N ARG A 4 2.05 -21.21 0.50
CA ARG A 4 2.70 -20.05 1.12
C ARG A 4 4.19 -19.95 0.73
N GLN A 5 4.87 -21.06 0.69
CA GLN A 5 6.28 -21.12 0.30
C GLN A 5 6.48 -20.61 -1.14
N LEU A 6 5.65 -21.02 -2.09
CA LEU A 6 5.73 -20.53 -3.47
C LEU A 6 5.44 -19.03 -3.58
N GLN A 7 4.48 -18.53 -2.78
CA GLN A 7 4.22 -17.09 -2.72
C GLN A 7 5.42 -16.29 -2.25
N LEU A 8 6.12 -16.77 -1.20
CA LEU A 8 7.34 -16.14 -0.69
C LEU A 8 8.47 -16.19 -1.71
N GLN A 9 8.70 -17.35 -2.35
CA GLN A 9 9.71 -17.49 -3.39
C GLN A 9 9.45 -16.59 -4.61
N SER A 10 8.18 -16.41 -4.98
CA SER A 10 7.81 -15.51 -6.08
C SER A 10 8.09 -14.05 -5.74
N PHE A 11 7.87 -13.64 -4.49
CA PHE A 11 8.20 -12.32 -4.01
C PHE A 11 9.73 -12.10 -3.95
N GLU A 12 10.47 -13.05 -3.40
CA GLU A 12 11.95 -13.04 -3.41
C GLU A 12 12.50 -12.89 -4.83
N ARG A 13 11.93 -13.63 -5.79
CA ARG A 13 12.31 -13.50 -7.20
C ARG A 13 12.09 -12.07 -7.73
N LEU A 14 10.99 -11.40 -7.36
CA LEU A 14 10.73 -10.02 -7.75
C LEU A 14 11.79 -9.08 -7.18
N LEU A 15 12.19 -9.26 -5.92
CA LEU A 15 13.26 -8.47 -5.29
C LEU A 15 14.59 -8.63 -6.03
N ASN A 16 14.97 -9.85 -6.36
CA ASN A 16 16.20 -10.12 -7.09
C ASN A 16 16.19 -9.50 -8.51
N ILE A 17 15.04 -9.54 -9.19
CA ILE A 17 14.88 -8.87 -10.50
C ILE A 17 15.02 -7.36 -10.35
N MET A 18 14.45 -6.77 -9.31
CA MET A 18 14.58 -5.32 -9.06
C MET A 18 16.03 -4.92 -8.81
N ASP A 19 16.79 -5.72 -8.05
CA ASP A 19 18.22 -5.51 -7.84
C ASP A 19 18.99 -5.50 -9.17
N ASP A 20 18.73 -6.49 -10.02
CA ASP A 20 19.33 -6.58 -11.35
C ASP A 20 18.97 -5.39 -12.25
N LEU A 21 17.70 -4.96 -12.25
CA LEU A 21 17.25 -3.81 -13.02
C LEU A 21 17.93 -2.52 -12.56
N ARG A 22 17.95 -2.28 -11.25
CA ARG A 22 18.64 -1.09 -10.70
C ARG A 22 20.13 -1.08 -11.01
N GLU A 23 20.77 -2.25 -11.04
CA GLU A 23 22.20 -2.35 -11.35
C GLU A 23 22.50 -2.26 -12.85
N LYS A 24 21.65 -2.80 -13.72
CA LYS A 24 22.00 -3.09 -15.12
C LYS A 24 21.20 -2.26 -16.14
N CYS A 25 19.95 -1.93 -15.84
CA CYS A 25 19.10 -1.21 -16.79
C CYS A 25 19.33 0.31 -16.74
N PRO A 26 19.70 0.96 -17.88
CA PRO A 26 19.96 2.40 -17.90
C PRO A 26 18.74 3.26 -17.56
N TRP A 27 17.51 2.78 -17.81
CA TRP A 27 16.28 3.48 -17.48
C TRP A 27 15.98 3.38 -15.97
N ASP A 28 16.02 2.16 -15.42
CA ASP A 28 15.74 1.93 -14.00
C ASP A 28 16.73 2.65 -13.10
N LYS A 29 18.02 2.67 -13.45
CA LYS A 29 19.07 3.41 -12.72
C LYS A 29 18.77 4.90 -12.52
N LYS A 30 18.06 5.52 -13.45
CA LYS A 30 17.77 6.96 -13.43
C LYS A 30 16.51 7.31 -12.67
N GLN A 31 15.68 6.33 -12.33
CA GLN A 31 14.43 6.60 -11.65
C GLN A 31 14.65 7.08 -10.21
N THR A 32 13.81 8.00 -9.79
CA THR A 32 13.71 8.54 -8.44
C THR A 32 12.28 8.34 -7.92
N LEU A 33 12.06 8.61 -6.62
CA LEU A 33 10.72 8.59 -6.04
C LEU A 33 9.77 9.53 -6.80
N GLU A 34 10.27 10.72 -7.18
CA GLU A 34 9.50 11.73 -7.89
C GLU A 34 9.18 11.29 -9.32
N SER A 35 10.15 10.70 -10.04
CA SER A 35 9.95 10.30 -11.45
C SER A 35 8.95 9.15 -11.59
N LEU A 36 8.88 8.25 -10.61
CA LEU A 36 7.94 7.13 -10.61
C LEU A 36 6.54 7.52 -10.13
N ARG A 37 6.38 8.65 -9.44
CA ARG A 37 5.13 9.03 -8.78
C ARG A 37 3.93 9.06 -9.75
N HIS A 38 4.09 9.63 -10.92
CA HIS A 38 2.98 9.75 -11.89
C HIS A 38 2.59 8.38 -12.46
N LEU A 39 3.55 7.49 -12.71
CA LEU A 39 3.30 6.12 -13.16
C LEU A 39 2.50 5.34 -12.11
N THR A 40 2.87 5.44 -10.83
CA THR A 40 2.12 4.79 -9.75
C THR A 40 0.65 5.25 -9.70
N ILE A 41 0.38 6.53 -9.99
CA ILE A 41 -0.99 7.05 -10.05
C ILE A 41 -1.73 6.44 -11.25
N GLU A 42 -1.07 6.32 -12.40
CA GLU A 42 -1.59 5.69 -13.61
C GLU A 42 -2.01 4.25 -13.33
N GLU A 43 -1.11 3.40 -12.82
CA GLU A 43 -1.42 2.00 -12.46
C GLU A 43 -2.58 1.89 -11.45
N THR A 44 -2.71 2.88 -10.55
CA THR A 44 -3.83 2.91 -9.61
C THR A 44 -5.18 3.12 -10.32
N TYR A 45 -5.22 3.94 -11.37
CA TYR A 45 -6.41 4.16 -12.18
C TYR A 45 -6.71 2.94 -13.07
N GLU A 46 -5.69 2.34 -13.67
CA GLU A 46 -5.84 1.12 -14.49
C GLU A 46 -6.38 -0.04 -13.66
N LEU A 47 -5.87 -0.23 -12.44
CA LEU A 47 -6.46 -1.17 -11.50
C LEU A 47 -7.94 -0.83 -11.19
N GLY A 48 -8.27 0.44 -11.01
CA GLY A 48 -9.64 0.90 -10.78
C GLY A 48 -10.57 0.51 -11.93
N ASP A 49 -10.15 0.74 -13.16
CA ASP A 49 -10.90 0.40 -14.37
C ASP A 49 -11.05 -1.12 -14.53
N ALA A 50 -9.99 -1.89 -14.30
CA ALA A 50 -10.03 -3.35 -14.33
C ALA A 50 -11.05 -3.93 -13.32
N ILE A 51 -11.13 -3.36 -12.12
CA ILE A 51 -12.11 -3.75 -11.10
C ILE A 51 -13.54 -3.42 -11.56
N LEU A 52 -13.78 -2.22 -12.09
CA LEU A 52 -15.11 -1.82 -12.59
C LEU A 52 -15.60 -2.69 -13.75
N ASN A 53 -14.66 -3.11 -14.60
CA ASN A 53 -14.95 -4.02 -15.72
C ASN A 53 -15.07 -5.49 -15.31
N ASN A 54 -14.85 -5.84 -14.05
CA ASN A 54 -14.80 -7.22 -13.54
C ASN A 54 -13.79 -8.10 -14.30
N ASP A 55 -12.71 -7.55 -14.81
CA ASP A 55 -11.65 -8.28 -15.50
C ASP A 55 -10.55 -8.72 -14.51
N LEU A 56 -10.71 -9.91 -13.95
CA LEU A 56 -9.77 -10.47 -12.97
C LEU A 56 -8.38 -10.76 -13.55
N ASN A 57 -8.25 -10.92 -14.86
CA ASN A 57 -6.95 -11.09 -15.48
C ASN A 57 -6.20 -9.75 -15.52
N GLU A 58 -6.90 -8.68 -15.87
CA GLU A 58 -6.34 -7.33 -15.85
C GLU A 58 -6.06 -6.88 -14.41
N VAL A 59 -6.99 -7.08 -13.48
CA VAL A 59 -6.74 -6.83 -12.03
C VAL A 59 -5.44 -7.50 -11.54
N LYS A 60 -5.17 -8.73 -11.96
CA LYS A 60 -3.93 -9.42 -11.59
C LYS A 60 -2.68 -8.74 -12.15
N LYS A 61 -2.73 -8.19 -13.37
CA LYS A 61 -1.61 -7.48 -13.98
C LYS A 61 -1.36 -6.15 -13.27
N GLU A 62 -2.39 -5.34 -13.11
CA GLU A 62 -2.29 -4.03 -12.46
C GLU A 62 -1.82 -4.14 -10.98
N LEU A 63 -2.23 -5.20 -10.28
CA LEU A 63 -1.67 -5.53 -8.96
C LEU A 63 -0.18 -5.86 -9.04
N GLY A 64 0.28 -6.47 -10.13
CA GLY A 64 1.70 -6.72 -10.38
C GLY A 64 2.47 -5.41 -10.58
N ASP A 65 1.94 -4.48 -11.36
CA ASP A 65 2.57 -3.20 -11.65
C ASP A 65 2.61 -2.29 -10.42
N LEU A 66 1.55 -2.25 -9.63
CA LEU A 66 1.58 -1.58 -8.32
C LEU A 66 2.59 -2.21 -7.35
N LEU A 67 2.68 -3.55 -7.32
CA LEU A 67 3.66 -4.25 -6.49
C LEU A 67 5.09 -3.96 -6.96
N LEU A 68 5.32 -3.90 -8.27
CA LEU A 68 6.60 -3.46 -8.84
C LEU A 68 6.98 -2.07 -8.34
N HIS A 69 6.07 -1.09 -8.37
CA HIS A 69 6.34 0.25 -7.87
C HIS A 69 6.66 0.27 -6.36
N ILE A 70 5.94 -0.52 -5.55
CA ILE A 70 6.24 -0.65 -4.11
C ILE A 70 7.67 -1.15 -3.88
N VAL A 71 8.07 -2.21 -4.59
CA VAL A 71 9.41 -2.78 -4.50
C VAL A 71 10.46 -1.80 -5.01
N PHE A 72 10.16 -1.07 -6.08
CA PHE A 72 11.06 -0.07 -6.64
C PHE A 72 11.32 1.10 -5.67
N TYR A 73 10.27 1.65 -5.05
CA TYR A 73 10.43 2.68 -4.01
C TYR A 73 11.26 2.17 -2.83
N ALA A 74 11.01 0.96 -2.38
CA ALA A 74 11.77 0.35 -1.29
C ALA A 74 13.23 0.15 -1.68
N LYS A 75 13.52 -0.23 -2.93
CA LYS A 75 14.88 -0.33 -3.46
C LYS A 75 15.59 1.02 -3.46
N ILE A 76 14.95 2.08 -3.95
CA ILE A 76 15.50 3.45 -3.92
C ILE A 76 15.75 3.91 -2.47
N GLY A 77 14.82 3.64 -1.55
CA GLY A 77 14.97 3.93 -0.14
C GLY A 77 16.18 3.24 0.49
N SER A 78 16.43 1.97 0.12
CA SER A 78 17.57 1.20 0.61
C SER A 78 18.92 1.75 0.14
N GLU A 79 18.99 2.33 -1.05
CA GLU A 79 20.21 2.95 -1.59
C GLU A 79 20.67 4.16 -0.78
N SER A 80 19.73 4.85 -0.11
CA SER A 80 20.01 5.98 0.80
C SER A 80 20.05 5.56 2.28
N ASN A 81 19.97 4.26 2.58
CA ASN A 81 19.90 3.72 3.95
C ASN A 81 18.76 4.33 4.79
N THR A 82 17.63 4.64 4.17
CA THR A 82 16.47 5.23 4.86
C THR A 82 15.43 4.18 5.25
N PHE A 83 15.07 3.28 4.35
CA PHE A 83 14.17 2.14 4.57
C PHE A 83 14.33 1.13 3.43
N ASP A 84 13.89 -0.10 3.67
CA ASP A 84 13.81 -1.15 2.67
C ASP A 84 12.41 -1.81 2.65
N ILE A 85 12.26 -2.87 1.88
CA ILE A 85 10.97 -3.59 1.75
C ILE A 85 10.55 -4.28 3.05
N ALA A 86 11.52 -4.68 3.89
CA ALA A 86 11.20 -5.29 5.18
C ALA A 86 10.61 -4.25 6.13
N ASP A 87 11.14 -3.03 6.14
CA ASP A 87 10.59 -1.91 6.91
C ASP A 87 9.16 -1.60 6.49
N VAL A 88 8.91 -1.51 5.17
CA VAL A 88 7.56 -1.28 4.61
C VAL A 88 6.58 -2.36 5.05
N CYS A 89 6.98 -3.64 4.96
CA CYS A 89 6.14 -4.77 5.37
C CYS A 89 5.91 -4.79 6.88
N ASN A 90 6.94 -4.59 7.68
CA ASN A 90 6.83 -4.62 9.14
C ASN A 90 5.96 -3.46 9.64
N GLU A 91 6.15 -2.25 9.12
CA GLU A 91 5.33 -1.09 9.53
C GLU A 91 3.84 -1.31 9.27
N ILE A 92 3.48 -1.84 8.11
CA ILE A 92 2.06 -2.14 7.84
C ILE A 92 1.54 -3.29 8.70
N CYS A 93 2.35 -4.32 8.98
CA CYS A 93 1.97 -5.42 9.87
C CYS A 93 1.68 -4.92 11.29
N GLU A 94 2.59 -4.16 11.88
CA GLU A 94 2.41 -3.59 13.23
C GLU A 94 1.19 -2.67 13.30
N LYS A 95 0.99 -1.84 12.29
CA LYS A 95 -0.20 -1.00 12.15
C LYS A 95 -1.49 -1.83 12.13
N LEU A 96 -1.53 -2.92 11.36
CA LEU A 96 -2.69 -3.79 11.27
C LEU A 96 -2.96 -4.51 12.60
N ILE A 97 -1.93 -5.05 13.24
CA ILE A 97 -2.04 -5.70 14.56
C ILE A 97 -2.60 -4.71 15.58
N HIS A 98 -2.01 -3.52 15.67
CA HIS A 98 -2.44 -2.48 16.60
C HIS A 98 -3.90 -2.04 16.39
N ARG A 99 -4.34 -1.95 15.13
CA ARG A 99 -5.69 -1.48 14.78
C ARG A 99 -6.76 -2.56 14.77
N HIS A 100 -6.39 -3.82 15.01
CA HIS A 100 -7.33 -4.95 15.12
C HIS A 100 -7.21 -5.65 16.48
N PRO A 101 -7.40 -4.93 17.60
CA PRO A 101 -7.27 -5.52 18.94
C PRO A 101 -8.33 -6.60 19.23
N HIS A 102 -9.39 -6.66 18.42
CA HIS A 102 -10.37 -7.74 18.47
C HIS A 102 -9.91 -9.04 17.81
N ILE A 103 -8.78 -9.02 17.07
CA ILE A 103 -8.16 -10.21 16.47
C ILE A 103 -6.87 -10.58 17.21
N TYR A 104 -6.07 -9.58 17.57
CA TYR A 104 -4.71 -9.76 18.13
C TYR A 104 -4.60 -9.40 19.61
N GLY A 105 -5.70 -9.00 20.26
CA GLY A 105 -5.80 -8.63 21.68
C GLY A 105 -7.09 -9.14 22.29
N ASP A 106 -7.53 -8.50 23.37
CA ASP A 106 -8.65 -8.95 24.22
C ASP A 106 -9.93 -8.13 24.04
N VAL A 107 -10.02 -7.31 22.97
CA VAL A 107 -11.20 -6.47 22.71
C VAL A 107 -12.26 -7.28 21.97
N GLU A 108 -13.46 -7.35 22.54
CA GLU A 108 -14.62 -7.93 21.85
C GLU A 108 -15.34 -6.85 21.04
N VAL A 109 -15.81 -7.21 19.86
CA VAL A 109 -16.63 -6.37 18.97
C VAL A 109 -17.85 -7.15 18.52
N LYS A 110 -18.98 -6.46 18.41
CA LYS A 110 -20.26 -7.08 18.08
C LYS A 110 -20.52 -7.13 16.57
N ASP A 111 -20.05 -6.11 15.85
CA ASP A 111 -20.32 -5.92 14.44
C ASP A 111 -19.26 -5.08 13.74
N GLU A 112 -19.43 -4.90 12.44
CA GLU A 112 -18.52 -4.13 11.58
C GLU A 112 -18.46 -2.64 11.97
N GLU A 113 -19.58 -2.08 12.45
CA GLU A 113 -19.66 -0.68 12.82
C GLU A 113 -18.78 -0.38 14.05
N GLU A 114 -18.79 -1.27 15.05
CA GLU A 114 -17.95 -1.15 16.23
C GLU A 114 -16.46 -1.28 15.87
N VAL A 115 -16.12 -2.13 14.89
CA VAL A 115 -14.74 -2.20 14.34
C VAL A 115 -14.33 -0.86 13.74
N LYS A 116 -15.18 -0.24 12.90
CA LYS A 116 -14.90 1.07 12.28
C LYS A 116 -14.71 2.16 13.33
N GLN A 117 -15.58 2.22 14.33
CA GLN A 117 -15.49 3.20 15.41
C GLN A 117 -14.19 3.03 16.23
N ASN A 118 -13.83 1.81 16.56
CA ASN A 118 -12.58 1.51 17.26
C ASN A 118 -11.36 1.91 16.44
N TRP A 119 -11.38 1.64 15.14
CA TRP A 119 -10.35 2.04 14.21
C TRP A 119 -10.12 3.56 14.17
N GLU A 120 -11.19 4.35 14.09
CA GLU A 120 -11.07 5.82 14.10
C GLU A 120 -10.59 6.34 15.47
N LYS A 121 -11.06 5.75 16.59
CA LYS A 121 -10.56 6.09 17.93
C LYS A 121 -9.06 5.81 18.09
N LEU A 122 -8.56 4.68 17.56
CA LEU A 122 -7.14 4.34 17.58
C LEU A 122 -6.31 5.33 16.76
N LYS A 123 -6.78 5.70 15.57
CA LYS A 123 -6.12 6.72 14.74
C LYS A 123 -6.00 8.09 15.44
N LEU A 124 -7.00 8.50 16.20
CA LEU A 124 -6.94 9.73 16.98
C LEU A 124 -5.90 9.64 18.10
N LYS A 125 -5.77 8.47 18.75
CA LYS A 125 -4.75 8.23 19.78
C LYS A 125 -3.33 8.22 19.22
N GLU A 126 -3.15 7.87 17.95
CA GLU A 126 -1.85 7.90 17.23
C GLU A 126 -1.36 9.32 16.91
N GLY A 127 -2.01 10.35 17.47
CA GLY A 127 -1.59 11.76 17.35
C GLY A 127 -2.26 12.56 16.24
N LYS A 128 -3.31 12.03 15.60
CA LYS A 128 -4.12 12.81 14.66
C LYS A 128 -4.92 13.88 15.40
N LYS A 129 -4.79 15.12 14.95
CA LYS A 129 -5.48 16.30 15.55
C LYS A 129 -6.95 16.40 15.17
N SER A 130 -7.36 15.72 14.10
CA SER A 130 -8.76 15.69 13.66
C SER A 130 -9.09 14.46 12.84
N VAL A 131 -10.37 14.12 12.71
CA VAL A 131 -10.87 13.02 11.87
C VAL A 131 -10.50 13.23 10.39
N LEU A 132 -10.43 14.49 9.95
CA LEU A 132 -10.07 14.85 8.57
C LEU A 132 -8.56 14.85 8.30
N GLU A 133 -7.75 14.77 9.34
CA GLU A 133 -6.30 14.66 9.19
C GLU A 133 -5.94 13.32 8.49
N GLY A 134 -5.07 13.40 7.48
CA GLY A 134 -4.71 12.26 6.65
C GLY A 134 -5.59 12.08 5.41
N VAL A 135 -6.45 13.04 5.07
CA VAL A 135 -7.03 13.15 3.73
C VAL A 135 -6.01 13.87 2.85
N PRO A 136 -5.39 13.19 1.87
CA PRO A 136 -4.34 13.81 1.06
C PRO A 136 -4.85 15.03 0.30
N ALA A 137 -4.06 16.13 0.31
CA ALA A 137 -4.43 17.36 -0.38
C ALA A 137 -4.56 17.18 -1.90
N GLY A 138 -3.75 16.28 -2.48
CA GLY A 138 -3.67 16.00 -3.90
C GLY A 138 -4.70 14.99 -4.43
N LEU A 139 -5.66 14.53 -3.62
CA LEU A 139 -6.72 13.64 -4.13
C LEU A 139 -7.58 14.37 -5.16
N PRO A 140 -8.06 13.66 -6.22
CA PRO A 140 -9.09 14.19 -7.11
C PRO A 140 -10.32 14.65 -6.31
N ALA A 141 -10.95 15.74 -6.75
CA ALA A 141 -11.98 16.43 -5.97
C ALA A 141 -13.14 15.54 -5.50
N LEU A 142 -13.64 14.67 -6.39
CA LEU A 142 -14.74 13.75 -6.06
C LEU A 142 -14.30 12.66 -5.05
N VAL A 143 -13.12 12.09 -5.24
CA VAL A 143 -12.55 11.09 -4.31
C VAL A 143 -12.33 11.72 -2.94
N LYS A 144 -11.85 12.97 -2.92
CA LYS A 144 -11.66 13.74 -1.68
C LYS A 144 -12.98 14.02 -0.99
N ALA A 145 -14.01 14.43 -1.73
CA ALA A 145 -15.35 14.69 -1.20
C ALA A 145 -15.95 13.42 -0.59
N SER A 146 -15.97 12.31 -1.30
CA SER A 146 -16.41 11.01 -0.80
C SER A 146 -15.65 10.63 0.49
N ARG A 147 -14.31 10.75 0.47
CA ARG A 147 -13.50 10.43 1.64
C ARG A 147 -13.76 11.30 2.86
N ILE A 148 -14.13 12.56 2.66
CA ILE A 148 -14.53 13.46 3.75
C ILE A 148 -15.89 13.03 4.32
N GLN A 149 -16.86 12.70 3.46
CA GLN A 149 -18.18 12.21 3.88
C GLN A 149 -18.08 10.90 4.69
N ASP A 150 -17.23 9.96 4.26
CA ASP A 150 -17.01 8.71 4.99
C ASP A 150 -16.42 8.90 6.40
N LYS A 151 -15.91 10.08 6.73
CA LYS A 151 -15.22 10.38 7.98
C LYS A 151 -16.04 11.22 8.96
N VAL A 152 -17.17 11.76 8.51
CA VAL A 152 -18.06 12.66 9.27
C VAL A 152 -19.36 11.95 9.59
#